data_2a35b9be3ce795f4b1e7e27b6dac559c
#
_entry.id   2a35b9be3ce795f4b1e7e27b6dac559c
#
_cell.length_a   1.000
_cell.length_b   1.000
_cell.length_c   1.000
_cell.angle_alpha   90.00
_cell.angle_beta   90.00
_cell.angle_gamma   90.00
#
_symmetry.space_group_name_H-M   'P 1'
#
loop_
_entity.id
_entity.type
_entity.pdbx_description
1 polymer ?
#
loop_
_entity_poly.entity_id
_entity_poly.type
_entity_poly.pdbx_seq_one_letter_code
_entity_poly.pdbx_strand_id
1 'polypeptide(L)'
;MLVKVYGAAVQGIDATIVTIEVNSSRGIKFFLVGLPDSAVKESHERIISALRVNGYKFPTSQIVINMAPADIRKEGSSYDLPLAIGILAAAKIVSEEKLSRYLIIGELSLDGSLQPIKGALSIAISAREQGFEGFILPRQNAREAAVVNHLNVYGVANIKEVIEFFNVERELKPTIVNTREEFYKNQENFPYDFADVKGQESVKRALEVAAAGGHNLIMIGAPGSGKSMMAKRLPGILPPLSLGESLETTKIHSVAGKLGKDSSLIATRPFRSPHHTISQVAMVGGGANPQPGEISLAHHGVLFLDELPEFNRSVLEVLRQPLEDRHISISRAKYSLDYPASFMLVASMNPCPCGYYNHPTKACVCNPGQVQRYLNRISGPLLDRIDIQIEIVPVPFEKISEKQQAESSASIRERVICARKMQEKRFANHPGVYCNAQMESRLLHLYAEPDEQGLNLLRNAMTRLNLSARAYDRILKVARTIADLDHSEQVTSIHLAEAISYRNLDRESWAG
;
A
#
# COMPACT_ATOMS: atom_id res chain seq x y z
N MET A 1 37.54 2.86 -26.49
CA MET A 1 36.53 3.94 -26.45
C MET A 1 35.72 3.77 -25.18
N LEU A 2 35.50 4.83 -24.40
CA LEU A 2 34.73 4.79 -23.18
C LEU A 2 33.39 5.48 -23.43
N VAL A 3 32.29 4.78 -23.17
CA VAL A 3 30.89 5.28 -23.31
C VAL A 3 30.18 5.18 -21.97
N LYS A 4 29.31 6.14 -21.67
CA LYS A 4 28.47 6.14 -20.51
C LYS A 4 27.00 6.00 -20.90
N VAL A 5 26.31 5.05 -20.25
CA VAL A 5 24.85 4.84 -20.34
C VAL A 5 24.29 4.81 -18.92
N TYR A 6 23.04 5.16 -18.77
CA TYR A 6 22.40 5.27 -17.47
C TYR A 6 21.26 4.26 -17.32
N GLY A 7 21.30 3.50 -16.23
CA GLY A 7 20.25 2.63 -15.74
C GLY A 7 19.82 3.06 -14.34
N ALA A 8 19.03 2.25 -13.64
CA ALA A 8 18.64 2.51 -12.26
C ALA A 8 18.54 1.23 -11.44
N ALA A 9 18.77 1.34 -10.13
CA ALA A 9 18.52 0.31 -9.12
C ALA A 9 17.36 0.73 -8.23
N VAL A 10 16.42 -0.15 -7.98
CA VAL A 10 15.31 0.08 -7.03
C VAL A 10 15.70 -0.46 -5.67
N GLN A 11 15.60 0.38 -4.63
CA GLN A 11 15.86 0.02 -3.23
C GLN A 11 14.69 0.49 -2.36
N GLY A 12 14.01 -0.45 -1.71
CA GLY A 12 12.77 -0.12 -1.01
C GLY A 12 11.71 0.35 -2.00
N ILE A 13 11.24 1.58 -1.86
CA ILE A 13 10.28 2.23 -2.78
C ILE A 13 10.94 3.29 -3.67
N ASP A 14 12.22 3.55 -3.51
CA ASP A 14 12.94 4.58 -4.24
C ASP A 14 13.92 3.98 -5.25
N ALA A 15 14.38 4.80 -6.18
CA ALA A 15 15.33 4.39 -7.21
C ALA A 15 16.58 5.27 -7.19
N THR A 16 17.72 4.64 -7.42
CA THR A 16 19.03 5.31 -7.57
C THR A 16 19.56 5.10 -8.97
N ILE A 17 20.03 6.17 -9.61
CA ILE A 17 20.61 6.10 -10.95
C ILE A 17 21.94 5.35 -10.89
N VAL A 18 22.12 4.43 -11.84
CA VAL A 18 23.34 3.63 -12.03
C VAL A 18 24.02 4.08 -13.32
N THR A 19 25.24 4.57 -13.19
CA THR A 19 26.08 4.87 -14.34
C THR A 19 26.77 3.59 -14.82
N ILE A 20 26.58 3.26 -16.09
CA ILE A 20 27.16 2.10 -16.75
C ILE A 20 28.24 2.61 -17.70
N GLU A 21 29.50 2.37 -17.36
CA GLU A 21 30.66 2.76 -18.15
C GLU A 21 31.15 1.56 -18.95
N VAL A 22 31.11 1.66 -20.26
CA VAL A 22 31.53 0.58 -21.17
C VAL A 22 32.79 1.00 -21.90
N ASN A 23 33.85 0.24 -21.68
CA ASN A 23 35.15 0.45 -22.40
C ASN A 23 35.41 -0.70 -23.33
N SER A 24 35.63 -0.38 -24.62
CA SER A 24 36.05 -1.32 -25.66
C SER A 24 37.53 -1.14 -26.02
N SER A 25 38.29 -2.24 -25.98
CA SER A 25 39.74 -2.29 -26.29
C SER A 25 40.10 -3.53 -27.09
N ARG A 26 41.37 -3.67 -27.47
CA ARG A 26 41.86 -4.87 -28.16
C ARG A 26 41.82 -6.08 -27.25
N GLY A 27 41.27 -7.20 -27.71
CA GLY A 27 41.15 -8.46 -26.98
C GLY A 27 39.79 -9.10 -27.21
N ILE A 28 39.52 -10.21 -26.50
CA ILE A 28 38.28 -11.02 -26.64
C ILE A 28 37.56 -11.27 -25.30
N LYS A 29 38.04 -10.64 -24.21
CA LYS A 29 37.48 -10.90 -22.86
C LYS A 29 36.37 -9.96 -22.54
N PHE A 30 35.38 -10.47 -21.77
CA PHE A 30 34.27 -9.71 -21.23
C PHE A 30 34.39 -9.64 -19.71
N PHE A 31 34.37 -8.43 -19.14
CA PHE A 31 34.43 -8.18 -17.70
C PHE A 31 33.29 -7.27 -17.26
N LEU A 32 32.65 -7.64 -16.17
CA LEU A 32 31.61 -6.86 -15.56
C LEU A 32 31.92 -6.64 -14.05
N VAL A 33 32.07 -5.39 -13.65
CA VAL A 33 32.44 -4.97 -12.28
C VAL A 33 31.42 -3.99 -11.71
N GLY A 34 31.40 -3.78 -10.38
CA GLY A 34 30.45 -2.90 -9.68
C GLY A 34 29.32 -3.63 -9.00
N LEU A 35 29.61 -4.79 -8.37
CA LEU A 35 28.68 -5.63 -7.60
C LEU A 35 27.44 -6.13 -8.41
N PRO A 36 27.61 -6.66 -9.63
CA PRO A 36 26.53 -7.31 -10.34
C PRO A 36 26.15 -8.63 -9.67
N ASP A 37 24.85 -8.96 -9.61
CA ASP A 37 24.38 -10.28 -9.19
C ASP A 37 24.55 -11.33 -10.32
N SER A 38 24.07 -12.57 -10.08
CA SER A 38 24.14 -13.65 -11.10
C SER A 38 23.29 -13.31 -12.34
N ALA A 39 22.11 -12.73 -12.16
CA ALA A 39 21.20 -12.38 -13.26
C ALA A 39 21.82 -11.32 -14.18
N VAL A 40 22.49 -10.31 -13.60
CA VAL A 40 23.25 -9.30 -14.40
C VAL A 40 24.45 -9.94 -15.10
N LYS A 41 25.11 -10.92 -14.50
CA LYS A 41 26.23 -11.63 -15.17
C LYS A 41 25.76 -12.49 -16.35
N GLU A 42 24.57 -13.08 -16.25
CA GLU A 42 23.94 -13.86 -17.32
C GLU A 42 23.43 -13.00 -18.49
N SER A 43 23.35 -11.67 -18.31
CA SER A 43 22.94 -10.74 -19.38
C SER A 43 23.76 -10.87 -20.65
N HIS A 44 25.04 -11.25 -20.54
CA HIS A 44 25.93 -11.44 -21.67
C HIS A 44 25.33 -12.40 -22.72
N GLU A 45 24.85 -13.56 -22.31
CA GLU A 45 24.27 -14.56 -23.22
C GLU A 45 22.94 -14.08 -23.82
N ARG A 46 22.10 -13.40 -23.01
CA ARG A 46 20.82 -12.84 -23.50
C ARG A 46 21.08 -11.74 -24.53
N ILE A 47 22.03 -10.85 -24.28
CA ILE A 47 22.42 -9.76 -25.19
C ILE A 47 22.94 -10.32 -26.51
N ILE A 48 23.85 -11.30 -26.49
CA ILE A 48 24.37 -11.93 -27.71
C ILE A 48 23.25 -12.50 -28.56
N SER A 49 22.34 -13.25 -27.95
CA SER A 49 21.21 -13.86 -28.66
C SER A 49 20.27 -12.80 -29.25
N ALA A 50 19.85 -11.83 -28.43
CA ALA A 50 18.96 -10.75 -28.84
C ALA A 50 19.54 -9.93 -30.02
N LEU A 51 20.83 -9.59 -29.97
CA LEU A 51 21.51 -8.86 -31.05
C LEU A 51 21.55 -9.69 -32.34
N ARG A 52 21.92 -10.97 -32.24
CA ARG A 52 22.02 -11.86 -33.40
C ARG A 52 20.68 -12.02 -34.12
N VAL A 53 19.60 -12.23 -33.39
CA VAL A 53 18.27 -12.39 -33.95
C VAL A 53 17.79 -11.11 -34.66
N ASN A 54 18.19 -9.94 -34.15
CA ASN A 54 17.87 -8.64 -34.75
C ASN A 54 18.86 -8.15 -35.84
N GLY A 55 19.78 -9.02 -36.28
CA GLY A 55 20.71 -8.72 -37.37
C GLY A 55 21.99 -7.94 -36.98
N TYR A 56 22.22 -7.75 -35.70
CA TYR A 56 23.43 -7.09 -35.17
C TYR A 56 24.44 -8.11 -34.71
N LYS A 57 25.73 -7.79 -34.91
CA LYS A 57 26.86 -8.63 -34.45
C LYS A 57 27.33 -8.14 -33.09
N PHE A 58 27.52 -9.06 -32.15
CA PHE A 58 28.23 -8.74 -30.91
C PHE A 58 29.68 -8.40 -31.21
N PRO A 59 30.27 -7.31 -30.66
CA PRO A 59 31.66 -6.90 -30.94
C PRO A 59 32.69 -7.96 -30.54
N THR A 60 33.69 -8.18 -31.39
CA THR A 60 34.80 -9.09 -31.14
C THR A 60 35.97 -8.43 -30.42
N SER A 61 35.70 -7.41 -29.60
CA SER A 61 36.70 -6.67 -28.82
C SER A 61 36.62 -7.04 -27.34
N GLN A 62 37.67 -6.75 -26.58
CA GLN A 62 37.59 -6.82 -25.12
C GLN A 62 36.70 -5.74 -24.62
N ILE A 63 35.70 -6.14 -23.80
CA ILE A 63 34.71 -5.24 -23.21
C ILE A 63 34.87 -5.29 -21.70
N VAL A 64 35.03 -4.12 -21.08
CA VAL A 64 35.03 -3.94 -19.63
C VAL A 64 33.89 -3.00 -19.29
N ILE A 65 32.97 -3.46 -18.43
CA ILE A 65 31.83 -2.69 -17.98
C ILE A 65 31.98 -2.44 -16.49
N ASN A 66 31.83 -1.17 -16.07
CA ASN A 66 31.76 -0.76 -14.68
C ASN A 66 30.41 -0.18 -14.40
N MET A 67 29.77 -0.65 -13.31
CA MET A 67 28.45 -0.18 -12.86
C MET A 67 28.59 0.59 -11.54
N ALA A 68 28.52 1.91 -11.59
CA ALA A 68 28.68 2.81 -10.45
C ALA A 68 27.31 3.33 -9.94
N PRO A 69 27.14 3.58 -8.63
CA PRO A 69 28.11 3.42 -7.54
C PRO A 69 28.33 1.96 -7.12
N ALA A 70 29.53 1.64 -6.59
CA ALA A 70 29.90 0.26 -6.26
C ALA A 70 29.29 -0.25 -4.93
N ASP A 71 28.78 0.62 -4.08
CA ASP A 71 28.14 0.30 -2.81
C ASP A 71 26.70 -0.22 -2.97
N ILE A 72 26.06 0.06 -4.11
CA ILE A 72 24.72 -0.42 -4.45
C ILE A 72 24.83 -1.71 -5.25
N ARG A 73 24.11 -2.74 -4.79
CA ARG A 73 24.00 -4.00 -5.50
C ARG A 73 23.06 -3.86 -6.71
N LYS A 74 23.53 -4.33 -7.88
CA LYS A 74 22.75 -4.34 -9.12
C LYS A 74 22.14 -5.72 -9.26
N GLU A 75 20.81 -5.78 -9.16
CA GLU A 75 20.05 -7.02 -9.13
C GLU A 75 19.07 -7.11 -10.28
N GLY A 76 18.89 -8.33 -10.79
CA GLY A 76 17.90 -8.64 -11.82
C GLY A 76 18.36 -8.34 -13.25
N SER A 77 17.48 -8.68 -14.19
CA SER A 77 17.71 -8.64 -15.65
C SER A 77 17.40 -7.30 -16.30
N SER A 78 16.94 -6.29 -15.54
CA SER A 78 16.53 -4.97 -16.07
C SER A 78 17.67 -4.14 -16.69
N TYR A 79 18.92 -4.56 -16.46
CA TYR A 79 20.12 -3.93 -17.03
C TYR A 79 20.49 -4.44 -18.43
N ASP A 80 19.82 -5.46 -18.95
CA ASP A 80 20.17 -6.06 -20.26
C ASP A 80 20.16 -5.02 -21.38
N LEU A 81 19.11 -4.19 -21.44
CA LEU A 81 18.97 -3.17 -22.47
C LEU A 81 20.06 -2.08 -22.39
N PRO A 82 20.30 -1.40 -21.25
CA PRO A 82 21.36 -0.40 -21.18
C PRO A 82 22.76 -0.99 -21.39
N LEU A 83 23.02 -2.22 -20.94
CA LEU A 83 24.28 -2.92 -21.22
C LEU A 83 24.46 -3.16 -22.73
N ALA A 84 23.43 -3.66 -23.42
CA ALA A 84 23.45 -3.89 -24.85
C ALA A 84 23.71 -2.60 -25.66
N ILE A 85 22.99 -1.52 -25.33
CA ILE A 85 23.18 -0.21 -26.00
C ILE A 85 24.56 0.35 -25.72
N GLY A 86 25.07 0.26 -24.49
CA GLY A 86 26.42 0.69 -24.14
C GLY A 86 27.52 -0.10 -24.90
N ILE A 87 27.36 -1.42 -25.04
CA ILE A 87 28.26 -2.27 -25.80
C ILE A 87 28.28 -1.88 -27.30
N LEU A 88 27.10 -1.68 -27.88
CA LEU A 88 26.98 -1.28 -29.31
C LEU A 88 27.52 0.13 -29.54
N ALA A 89 27.34 1.05 -28.61
CA ALA A 89 27.90 2.40 -28.71
C ALA A 89 29.44 2.40 -28.59
N ALA A 90 30.00 1.60 -27.67
CA ALA A 90 31.46 1.43 -27.55
C ALA A 90 32.10 0.78 -28.82
N ALA A 91 31.28 0.03 -29.58
CA ALA A 91 31.64 -0.55 -30.86
C ALA A 91 31.33 0.37 -32.07
N LYS A 92 30.81 1.58 -31.84
CA LYS A 92 30.40 2.57 -32.88
C LYS A 92 29.24 2.07 -33.78
N ILE A 93 28.44 1.14 -33.33
CA ILE A 93 27.25 0.66 -34.03
C ILE A 93 26.04 1.55 -33.67
N VAL A 94 26.02 2.12 -32.46
CA VAL A 94 25.03 3.09 -31.98
C VAL A 94 25.70 4.42 -31.72
N SER A 95 25.05 5.54 -32.08
CA SER A 95 25.54 6.89 -31.83
C SER A 95 25.52 7.22 -30.34
N GLU A 96 26.62 7.80 -29.82
CA GLU A 96 26.75 8.18 -28.40
C GLU A 96 26.20 9.58 -28.07
N GLU A 97 25.92 10.42 -29.08
CA GLU A 97 25.61 11.86 -28.90
C GLU A 97 24.46 12.16 -27.93
N LYS A 98 23.45 11.30 -27.95
CA LYS A 98 22.24 11.49 -27.13
C LYS A 98 22.19 10.61 -25.88
N LEU A 99 23.07 9.62 -25.73
CA LEU A 99 23.00 8.60 -24.66
C LEU A 99 22.98 9.20 -23.26
N SER A 100 23.76 10.27 -23.03
CA SER A 100 23.84 10.92 -21.72
C SER A 100 22.56 11.62 -21.27
N ARG A 101 21.61 11.83 -22.17
CA ARG A 101 20.35 12.53 -21.90
C ARG A 101 19.19 11.59 -21.59
N TYR A 102 19.40 10.28 -21.81
CA TYR A 102 18.35 9.26 -21.65
C TYR A 102 18.70 8.25 -20.57
N LEU A 103 17.72 7.98 -19.71
CA LEU A 103 17.75 6.82 -18.85
C LEU A 103 17.19 5.62 -19.62
N ILE A 104 17.85 4.46 -19.54
CA ILE A 104 17.48 3.26 -20.30
C ILE A 104 17.34 2.09 -19.35
N ILE A 105 16.23 1.36 -19.43
CA ILE A 105 16.00 0.16 -18.61
C ILE A 105 15.15 -0.86 -19.40
N GLY A 106 15.48 -2.15 -19.23
CA GLY A 106 14.66 -3.23 -19.80
C GLY A 106 15.37 -4.58 -19.74
N GLU A 107 14.61 -5.61 -19.47
CA GLU A 107 15.05 -7.00 -19.59
C GLU A 107 14.86 -7.48 -21.03
N LEU A 108 15.86 -8.15 -21.59
CA LEU A 108 15.83 -8.69 -22.95
C LEU A 108 15.44 -10.18 -22.95
N SER A 109 14.47 -10.52 -23.77
CA SER A 109 14.27 -11.89 -24.24
C SER A 109 15.27 -12.24 -25.32
N LEU A 110 15.47 -13.52 -25.62
CA LEU A 110 16.44 -14.01 -26.60
C LEU A 110 16.16 -13.51 -28.03
N ASP A 111 14.93 -13.14 -28.33
CA ASP A 111 14.50 -12.53 -29.60
C ASP A 111 14.66 -10.99 -29.65
N GLY A 112 15.12 -10.38 -28.55
CA GLY A 112 15.29 -8.94 -28.40
C GLY A 112 14.03 -8.20 -27.99
N SER A 113 12.91 -8.88 -27.69
CA SER A 113 11.72 -8.27 -27.10
C SER A 113 11.98 -7.88 -25.65
N LEU A 114 11.29 -6.83 -25.18
CA LEU A 114 11.44 -6.31 -23.83
C LEU A 114 10.35 -6.83 -22.89
N GLN A 115 10.78 -7.32 -21.74
CA GLN A 115 9.91 -7.79 -20.67
C GLN A 115 9.63 -6.68 -19.67
N PRO A 116 8.43 -6.69 -19.01
CA PRO A 116 8.06 -5.69 -18.03
C PRO A 116 9.00 -5.69 -16.82
N ILE A 117 9.25 -4.50 -16.28
CA ILE A 117 10.09 -4.26 -15.11
C ILE A 117 9.25 -3.86 -13.89
N LYS A 118 9.87 -3.90 -12.70
CA LYS A 118 9.28 -3.41 -11.45
C LYS A 118 9.82 -2.03 -11.10
N GLY A 119 9.01 -1.19 -10.44
CA GLY A 119 9.44 0.10 -9.93
C GLY A 119 9.62 1.19 -11.00
N ALA A 120 8.95 1.08 -12.16
CA ALA A 120 9.09 2.03 -13.25
C ALA A 120 8.71 3.47 -12.82
N LEU A 121 7.71 3.64 -11.96
CA LEU A 121 7.33 4.95 -11.42
C LEU A 121 8.45 5.55 -10.54
N SER A 122 9.03 4.78 -9.64
CA SER A 122 10.14 5.24 -8.78
C SER A 122 11.36 5.64 -9.62
N ILE A 123 11.66 4.87 -10.66
CA ILE A 123 12.74 5.15 -11.61
C ILE A 123 12.46 6.44 -12.38
N ALA A 124 11.23 6.64 -12.87
CA ALA A 124 10.84 7.85 -13.60
C ALA A 124 10.94 9.12 -12.72
N ILE A 125 10.55 9.03 -11.44
CA ILE A 125 10.70 10.14 -10.48
C ILE A 125 12.18 10.50 -10.32
N SER A 126 13.05 9.52 -10.09
CA SER A 126 14.50 9.73 -9.95
C SER A 126 15.13 10.27 -11.25
N ALA A 127 14.68 9.80 -12.43
CA ALA A 127 15.15 10.30 -13.72
C ALA A 127 14.81 11.79 -13.91
N ARG A 128 13.59 12.21 -13.56
CA ARG A 128 13.19 13.62 -13.60
C ARG A 128 14.04 14.48 -12.65
N GLU A 129 14.22 14.03 -11.40
CA GLU A 129 14.99 14.76 -10.39
C GLU A 129 16.46 14.96 -10.79
N GLN A 130 17.02 14.01 -11.53
CA GLN A 130 18.38 14.08 -12.07
C GLN A 130 18.48 14.83 -13.42
N GLY A 131 17.36 15.33 -13.95
CA GLY A 131 17.33 16.15 -15.15
C GLY A 131 17.49 15.42 -16.47
N PHE A 132 17.14 14.12 -16.54
CA PHE A 132 17.11 13.39 -17.81
C PHE A 132 16.00 13.94 -18.71
N GLU A 133 16.29 14.05 -20.02
CA GLU A 133 15.30 14.47 -21.02
C GLU A 133 14.28 13.39 -21.34
N GLY A 134 14.71 12.11 -21.27
CA GLY A 134 13.84 10.99 -21.59
C GLY A 134 14.17 9.72 -20.85
N PHE A 135 13.15 8.88 -20.76
CA PHE A 135 13.22 7.56 -20.16
C PHE A 135 12.73 6.49 -21.13
N ILE A 136 13.60 5.59 -21.54
CA ILE A 136 13.32 4.46 -22.45
C ILE A 136 13.14 3.20 -21.62
N LEU A 137 11.97 2.55 -21.75
CA LEU A 137 11.61 1.39 -20.96
C LEU A 137 10.62 0.47 -21.72
N PRO A 138 10.33 -0.75 -21.22
CA PRO A 138 9.35 -1.64 -21.85
C PRO A 138 7.97 -0.99 -21.98
N ARG A 139 7.32 -1.20 -23.12
CA ARG A 139 6.02 -0.60 -23.47
C ARG A 139 4.95 -0.83 -22.40
N GLN A 140 4.96 -1.99 -21.74
CA GLN A 140 4.00 -2.35 -20.69
C GLN A 140 4.10 -1.43 -19.45
N ASN A 141 5.27 -0.82 -19.21
CA ASN A 141 5.50 0.10 -18.09
C ASN A 141 5.38 1.58 -18.48
N ALA A 142 5.20 1.89 -19.76
CA ALA A 142 5.28 3.27 -20.23
C ALA A 142 4.19 4.17 -19.63
N ARG A 143 2.96 3.68 -19.46
CA ARG A 143 1.87 4.45 -18.85
C ARG A 143 2.11 4.76 -17.37
N GLU A 144 2.66 3.80 -16.62
CA GLU A 144 3.05 3.96 -15.22
C GLU A 144 4.12 5.06 -15.07
N ALA A 145 5.16 5.03 -15.89
CA ALA A 145 6.25 6.02 -15.85
C ALA A 145 5.81 7.41 -16.37
N ALA A 146 4.91 7.46 -17.36
CA ALA A 146 4.42 8.69 -17.97
C ALA A 146 3.51 9.54 -17.07
N VAL A 147 3.17 9.06 -15.87
CA VAL A 147 2.55 9.86 -14.80
C VAL A 147 3.46 11.02 -14.36
N VAL A 148 4.78 10.86 -14.49
CA VAL A 148 5.76 11.84 -14.06
C VAL A 148 5.85 12.99 -15.07
N ASN A 149 5.41 14.18 -14.68
CA ASN A 149 5.48 15.38 -15.52
C ASN A 149 6.95 15.80 -15.79
N HIS A 150 7.17 16.46 -16.90
CA HIS A 150 8.49 16.99 -17.32
C HIS A 150 9.55 15.90 -17.57
N LEU A 151 9.14 14.70 -17.95
CA LEU A 151 9.99 13.62 -18.41
C LEU A 151 9.35 12.99 -19.65
N ASN A 152 10.06 12.90 -20.75
CA ASN A 152 9.57 12.19 -21.95
C ASN A 152 9.74 10.69 -21.76
N VAL A 153 8.66 9.94 -21.74
CA VAL A 153 8.66 8.50 -21.53
C VAL A 153 8.44 7.77 -22.85
N TYR A 154 9.36 6.88 -23.22
CA TYR A 154 9.33 6.15 -24.48
C TYR A 154 9.16 4.66 -24.24
N GLY A 155 7.97 4.14 -24.48
CA GLY A 155 7.67 2.72 -24.38
C GLY A 155 8.07 1.96 -25.63
N VAL A 156 9.02 1.05 -25.51
CA VAL A 156 9.57 0.25 -26.62
C VAL A 156 9.28 -1.24 -26.43
N ALA A 157 9.11 -1.97 -27.52
CA ALA A 157 8.80 -3.40 -27.49
C ALA A 157 10.03 -4.27 -27.79
N ASN A 158 11.03 -3.74 -28.54
CA ASN A 158 12.19 -4.49 -28.98
C ASN A 158 13.43 -3.61 -28.96
N ILE A 159 14.61 -4.22 -28.73
CA ILE A 159 15.92 -3.54 -28.75
C ILE A 159 16.19 -2.81 -30.06
N LYS A 160 15.69 -3.33 -31.18
CA LYS A 160 15.88 -2.72 -32.51
C LYS A 160 15.30 -1.30 -32.57
N GLU A 161 14.15 -1.04 -31.94
CA GLU A 161 13.54 0.29 -31.88
C GLU A 161 14.46 1.30 -31.18
N VAL A 162 15.19 0.87 -30.15
CA VAL A 162 16.13 1.72 -29.40
C VAL A 162 17.40 2.01 -30.20
N ILE A 163 17.92 1.00 -30.93
CA ILE A 163 19.08 1.16 -31.79
C ILE A 163 18.76 2.15 -32.91
N GLU A 164 17.65 1.96 -33.62
CA GLU A 164 17.19 2.84 -34.71
C GLU A 164 16.95 4.28 -34.21
N PHE A 165 16.44 4.44 -32.97
CA PHE A 165 16.22 5.76 -32.37
C PHE A 165 17.53 6.52 -32.13
N PHE A 166 18.56 5.89 -31.57
CA PHE A 166 19.83 6.55 -31.30
C PHE A 166 20.62 6.84 -32.60
N ASN A 167 20.42 6.01 -33.63
CA ASN A 167 21.02 6.23 -34.97
C ASN A 167 20.23 7.23 -35.82
N VAL A 168 19.13 7.82 -35.26
CA VAL A 168 18.28 8.78 -36.00
C VAL A 168 17.56 8.17 -37.21
N GLU A 169 17.43 6.86 -37.26
CA GLU A 169 16.72 6.12 -38.30
C GLU A 169 15.21 6.02 -38.01
N ARG A 170 14.84 6.21 -36.73
CA ARG A 170 13.45 6.13 -36.26
C ARG A 170 13.16 7.20 -35.20
N GLU A 171 11.99 7.80 -35.26
CA GLU A 171 11.46 8.65 -34.20
C GLU A 171 10.61 7.82 -33.23
N LEU A 172 10.88 7.95 -31.91
CA LEU A 172 10.03 7.42 -30.86
C LEU A 172 9.04 8.49 -30.42
N LYS A 173 7.77 8.10 -30.31
CA LYS A 173 6.75 9.01 -29.79
C LYS A 173 6.65 8.87 -28.28
N PRO A 174 6.66 9.98 -27.53
CA PRO A 174 6.49 9.92 -26.08
C PRO A 174 5.08 9.40 -25.72
N THR A 175 5.03 8.62 -24.66
CA THR A 175 3.75 8.17 -24.06
C THR A 175 3.16 9.33 -23.28
N ILE A 176 1.94 9.75 -23.62
CA ILE A 176 1.23 10.84 -22.96
C ILE A 176 0.11 10.23 -22.11
N VAL A 177 0.07 10.62 -20.84
CA VAL A 177 -1.00 10.25 -19.90
C VAL A 177 -1.57 11.53 -19.29
N ASN A 178 -2.89 11.71 -19.39
CA ASN A 178 -3.57 12.77 -18.64
C ASN A 178 -3.82 12.30 -17.21
N THR A 179 -2.79 12.40 -16.37
CA THR A 179 -2.77 11.90 -14.99
C THR A 179 -3.94 12.40 -14.17
N ARG A 180 -4.32 13.70 -14.31
CA ARG A 180 -5.44 14.27 -13.54
C ARG A 180 -6.78 13.69 -13.98
N GLU A 181 -7.03 13.63 -15.26
CA GLU A 181 -8.31 13.12 -15.79
C GLU A 181 -8.51 11.64 -15.44
N GLU A 182 -7.49 10.81 -15.65
CA GLU A 182 -7.54 9.39 -15.31
C GLU A 182 -7.71 9.17 -13.80
N PHE A 183 -7.02 9.97 -12.98
CA PHE A 183 -7.11 9.90 -11.53
C PHE A 183 -8.53 10.19 -11.04
N TYR A 184 -9.14 11.31 -11.44
CA TYR A 184 -10.48 11.68 -10.99
C TYR A 184 -11.56 10.74 -11.53
N LYS A 185 -11.46 10.28 -12.79
CA LYS A 185 -12.41 9.35 -13.39
C LYS A 185 -12.47 8.01 -12.65
N ASN A 186 -11.34 7.53 -12.13
CA ASN A 186 -11.24 6.24 -11.48
C ASN A 186 -11.51 6.27 -9.96
N GLN A 187 -11.70 7.45 -9.36
CA GLN A 187 -11.97 7.58 -7.92
C GLN A 187 -13.34 7.09 -7.47
N GLU A 188 -14.31 6.99 -8.37
CA GLU A 188 -15.70 6.67 -8.05
C GLU A 188 -16.10 5.23 -8.44
N ASN A 189 -15.18 4.42 -8.90
CA ASN A 189 -15.45 3.05 -9.33
C ASN A 189 -15.34 2.06 -8.15
N PHE A 190 -16.48 1.84 -7.46
CA PHE A 190 -16.57 0.88 -6.36
C PHE A 190 -17.49 -0.28 -6.74
N PRO A 191 -17.04 -1.55 -6.60
CA PRO A 191 -17.83 -2.72 -6.97
C PRO A 191 -18.96 -3.06 -5.99
N TYR A 192 -18.96 -2.46 -4.79
CA TYR A 192 -19.92 -2.74 -3.71
C TYR A 192 -20.49 -1.46 -3.12
N ASP A 193 -21.81 -1.45 -2.83
CA ASP A 193 -22.53 -0.33 -2.24
C ASP A 193 -23.23 -0.73 -0.93
N PHE A 194 -23.30 0.18 0.06
CA PHE A 194 -24.05 -0.01 1.29
C PHE A 194 -25.57 -0.01 1.06
N ALA A 195 -26.07 0.52 -0.06
CA ALA A 195 -27.46 0.42 -0.45
C ALA A 195 -27.97 -1.03 -0.58
N ASP A 196 -27.07 -1.98 -0.86
CA ASP A 196 -27.38 -3.41 -0.92
C ASP A 196 -27.53 -4.06 0.46
N VAL A 197 -27.12 -3.38 1.54
CA VAL A 197 -27.09 -3.91 2.90
C VAL A 197 -28.32 -3.47 3.65
N LYS A 198 -29.22 -4.41 3.90
CA LYS A 198 -30.45 -4.16 4.66
C LYS A 198 -30.22 -4.35 6.15
N GLY A 199 -30.75 -3.43 6.95
CA GLY A 199 -30.51 -3.42 8.38
C GLY A 199 -29.07 -3.10 8.76
N GLN A 200 -28.63 -3.53 9.95
CA GLN A 200 -27.27 -3.34 10.47
C GLN A 200 -26.87 -1.86 10.65
N GLU A 201 -27.81 -1.00 11.00
CA GLU A 201 -27.58 0.46 11.09
C GLU A 201 -26.47 0.83 12.08
N SER A 202 -26.40 0.12 13.23
CA SER A 202 -25.32 0.29 14.21
C SER A 202 -23.92 -0.05 13.64
N VAL A 203 -23.86 -1.08 12.79
CA VAL A 203 -22.59 -1.49 12.14
C VAL A 203 -22.21 -0.49 11.05
N LYS A 204 -23.17 0.00 10.24
CA LYS A 204 -22.94 1.06 9.26
C LYS A 204 -22.42 2.33 9.94
N ARG A 205 -23.03 2.73 11.07
CA ARG A 205 -22.60 3.89 11.86
C ARG A 205 -21.18 3.70 12.40
N ALA A 206 -20.84 2.54 12.95
CA ALA A 206 -19.48 2.24 13.41
C ALA A 206 -18.45 2.30 12.28
N LEU A 207 -18.79 1.80 11.08
CA LEU A 207 -17.93 1.87 9.88
C LEU A 207 -17.79 3.31 9.37
N GLU A 208 -18.86 4.13 9.42
CA GLU A 208 -18.82 5.55 9.11
C GLU A 208 -17.87 6.30 10.05
N VAL A 209 -17.98 6.09 11.36
CA VAL A 209 -17.10 6.68 12.38
C VAL A 209 -15.64 6.22 12.14
N ALA A 210 -15.44 4.92 11.88
CA ALA A 210 -14.14 4.38 11.59
C ALA A 210 -13.52 5.01 10.33
N ALA A 211 -14.28 5.16 9.25
CA ALA A 211 -13.84 5.80 8.00
C ALA A 211 -13.54 7.29 8.20
N ALA A 212 -14.36 8.01 8.93
CA ALA A 212 -14.20 9.43 9.21
C ALA A 212 -12.95 9.73 10.04
N GLY A 213 -12.65 8.93 11.05
CA GLY A 213 -11.51 9.13 11.95
C GLY A 213 -10.24 8.36 11.58
N GLY A 214 -10.32 7.40 10.65
CA GLY A 214 -9.22 6.48 10.34
C GLY A 214 -8.99 5.46 11.46
N HIS A 215 -10.04 5.07 12.18
CA HIS A 215 -9.98 4.19 13.34
C HIS A 215 -9.87 2.72 12.96
N ASN A 216 -9.05 1.97 13.69
CA ASN A 216 -9.00 0.53 13.60
C ASN A 216 -10.28 -0.09 14.21
N LEU A 217 -10.82 -1.12 13.55
CA LEU A 217 -12.11 -1.69 13.90
C LEU A 217 -12.07 -3.22 13.91
N ILE A 218 -12.78 -3.83 14.88
CA ILE A 218 -13.06 -5.26 14.89
C ILE A 218 -14.57 -5.52 14.93
N MET A 219 -15.01 -6.44 14.08
CA MET A 219 -16.38 -6.92 13.97
C MET A 219 -16.50 -8.32 14.57
N ILE A 220 -17.38 -8.48 15.54
CA ILE A 220 -17.60 -9.76 16.22
C ILE A 220 -19.01 -10.21 15.90
N GLY A 221 -19.18 -11.46 15.50
CA GLY A 221 -20.51 -11.98 15.21
C GLY A 221 -20.51 -13.42 14.72
N ALA A 222 -21.67 -14.05 14.74
CA ALA A 222 -21.84 -15.42 14.29
C ALA A 222 -21.41 -15.64 12.83
N PRO A 223 -21.09 -16.87 12.44
CA PRO A 223 -20.88 -17.21 11.02
C PRO A 223 -22.11 -16.80 10.19
N GLY A 224 -21.87 -16.18 9.02
CA GLY A 224 -22.93 -15.71 8.14
C GLY A 224 -23.60 -14.38 8.55
N SER A 225 -23.13 -13.68 9.58
CA SER A 225 -23.70 -12.37 10.00
C SER A 225 -23.35 -11.20 9.07
N GLY A 226 -22.56 -11.41 8.03
CA GLY A 226 -22.23 -10.38 7.03
C GLY A 226 -20.94 -9.59 7.26
N LYS A 227 -20.06 -10.00 8.20
CA LYS A 227 -18.81 -9.31 8.54
C LYS A 227 -17.93 -8.97 7.33
N SER A 228 -17.57 -9.98 6.52
CA SER A 228 -16.73 -9.80 5.32
C SER A 228 -17.44 -8.98 4.23
N MET A 229 -18.78 -9.07 4.15
CA MET A 229 -19.60 -8.26 3.24
C MET A 229 -19.54 -6.78 3.61
N MET A 230 -19.62 -6.44 4.91
CA MET A 230 -19.49 -5.07 5.42
C MET A 230 -18.08 -4.51 5.18
N ALA A 231 -17.03 -5.30 5.48
CA ALA A 231 -15.65 -4.87 5.28
C ALA A 231 -15.34 -4.52 3.81
N LYS A 232 -15.84 -5.31 2.84
CA LYS A 232 -15.63 -5.06 1.40
C LYS A 232 -16.27 -3.77 0.89
N ARG A 233 -17.24 -3.20 1.60
CA ARG A 233 -17.91 -1.94 1.25
C ARG A 233 -17.22 -0.70 1.83
N LEU A 234 -16.32 -0.90 2.79
CA LEU A 234 -15.62 0.19 3.46
C LEU A 234 -14.83 1.11 2.49
N PRO A 235 -14.13 0.62 1.45
CA PRO A 235 -13.46 1.50 0.50
C PRO A 235 -14.40 2.52 -0.17
N GLY A 236 -15.68 2.17 -0.37
CA GLY A 236 -16.69 3.03 -0.98
C GLY A 236 -17.11 4.23 -0.13
N ILE A 237 -16.86 4.20 1.19
CA ILE A 237 -17.17 5.31 2.11
C ILE A 237 -15.91 6.04 2.62
N LEU A 238 -14.71 5.54 2.33
CA LEU A 238 -13.48 6.24 2.68
C LEU A 238 -13.32 7.54 1.89
N PRO A 239 -12.65 8.57 2.45
CA PRO A 239 -12.29 9.76 1.69
C PRO A 239 -11.46 9.39 0.47
N PRO A 240 -11.59 10.11 -0.67
CA PRO A 240 -10.77 9.85 -1.83
C PRO A 240 -9.28 10.02 -1.51
N LEU A 241 -8.42 9.35 -2.27
CA LEU A 241 -6.97 9.60 -2.18
C LEU A 241 -6.66 11.01 -2.68
N SER A 242 -5.72 11.69 -2.04
CA SER A 242 -5.05 12.83 -2.64
C SER A 242 -4.08 12.35 -3.73
N LEU A 243 -3.65 13.25 -4.61
CA LEU A 243 -2.67 12.88 -5.64
C LEU A 243 -1.34 12.40 -5.02
N GLY A 244 -0.92 13.03 -3.90
CA GLY A 244 0.28 12.61 -3.17
C GLY A 244 0.14 11.19 -2.59
N GLU A 245 -0.97 10.90 -1.90
CA GLU A 245 -1.26 9.55 -1.39
C GLU A 245 -1.33 8.51 -2.51
N SER A 246 -1.90 8.88 -3.66
CA SER A 246 -1.99 8.03 -4.85
C SER A 246 -0.61 7.68 -5.41
N LEU A 247 0.27 8.68 -5.54
CA LEU A 247 1.65 8.48 -6.02
C LEU A 247 2.44 7.56 -5.08
N GLU A 248 2.36 7.80 -3.76
CA GLU A 248 3.04 6.99 -2.76
C GLU A 248 2.55 5.53 -2.77
N THR A 249 1.23 5.34 -2.82
CA THR A 249 0.62 4.02 -2.93
C THR A 249 1.02 3.32 -4.23
N THR A 250 1.03 4.05 -5.34
CA THR A 250 1.42 3.51 -6.65
C THR A 250 2.89 3.10 -6.68
N LYS A 251 3.81 3.87 -6.07
CA LYS A 251 5.23 3.49 -5.91
C LYS A 251 5.37 2.11 -5.24
N ILE A 252 4.66 1.91 -4.12
CA ILE A 252 4.72 0.64 -3.37
C ILE A 252 4.24 -0.53 -4.26
N HIS A 253 3.11 -0.36 -4.93
CA HIS A 253 2.54 -1.40 -5.80
C HIS A 253 3.40 -1.65 -7.06
N SER A 254 4.04 -0.61 -7.61
CA SER A 254 4.98 -0.69 -8.71
C SER A 254 6.18 -1.57 -8.37
N VAL A 255 6.84 -1.28 -7.23
CA VAL A 255 7.99 -2.06 -6.75
C VAL A 255 7.59 -3.50 -6.43
N ALA A 256 6.40 -3.73 -5.90
CA ALA A 256 5.86 -5.08 -5.67
C ALA A 256 5.50 -5.83 -6.96
N GLY A 257 5.44 -5.15 -8.12
CA GLY A 257 4.96 -5.73 -9.38
C GLY A 257 3.47 -6.09 -9.33
N LYS A 258 2.67 -5.30 -8.59
CA LYS A 258 1.22 -5.51 -8.37
C LYS A 258 0.34 -4.49 -9.09
N LEU A 259 0.92 -3.63 -9.94
CA LEU A 259 0.14 -2.75 -10.82
C LEU A 259 -0.48 -3.55 -11.98
N GLY A 260 -1.69 -3.18 -12.37
CA GLY A 260 -2.33 -3.73 -13.58
C GLY A 260 -1.57 -3.31 -14.86
N LYS A 261 -1.66 -4.12 -15.92
CA LYS A 261 -0.90 -3.90 -17.18
C LYS A 261 -1.11 -2.53 -17.84
N ASP A 262 -2.28 -1.89 -17.63
CA ASP A 262 -2.62 -0.60 -18.21
C ASP A 262 -2.88 0.49 -17.15
N SER A 263 -2.49 0.23 -15.90
CA SER A 263 -2.70 1.16 -14.80
C SER A 263 -1.64 2.25 -14.80
N SER A 264 -2.06 3.52 -14.74
CA SER A 264 -1.18 4.66 -14.59
C SER A 264 -0.99 5.01 -13.11
N LEU A 265 -2.10 5.18 -12.37
CA LEU A 265 -2.15 5.49 -10.93
C LEU A 265 -3.20 4.64 -10.22
N ILE A 266 -2.96 4.35 -8.95
CA ILE A 266 -3.97 3.81 -8.04
C ILE A 266 -4.83 5.00 -7.57
N ALA A 267 -6.08 5.06 -8.04
CA ALA A 267 -7.01 6.15 -7.73
C ALA A 267 -7.92 5.85 -6.52
N THR A 268 -8.09 4.58 -6.16
CA THR A 268 -8.93 4.14 -5.03
C THR A 268 -8.07 3.58 -3.91
N ARG A 269 -8.53 3.74 -2.65
CA ARG A 269 -7.81 3.20 -1.48
C ARG A 269 -7.71 1.68 -1.57
N PRO A 270 -6.49 1.10 -1.44
CA PRO A 270 -6.30 -0.34 -1.51
C PRO A 270 -7.11 -1.08 -0.44
N PHE A 271 -7.66 -2.22 -0.81
CA PHE A 271 -8.28 -3.18 0.12
C PHE A 271 -7.52 -4.50 0.04
N ARG A 272 -6.77 -4.82 1.10
CA ARG A 272 -5.97 -6.04 1.18
C ARG A 272 -6.61 -6.99 2.17
N SER A 273 -6.80 -8.24 1.76
CA SER A 273 -7.44 -9.28 2.57
C SER A 273 -6.65 -10.58 2.46
N PRO A 274 -5.49 -10.67 3.15
CA PRO A 274 -4.70 -11.89 3.16
C PRO A 274 -5.43 -13.01 3.89
N HIS A 275 -5.23 -14.23 3.44
CA HIS A 275 -5.75 -15.42 4.11
C HIS A 275 -5.00 -15.66 5.44
N HIS A 276 -5.66 -16.24 6.45
CA HIS A 276 -5.06 -16.48 7.77
C HIS A 276 -3.81 -17.40 7.76
N THR A 277 -3.60 -18.18 6.70
CA THR A 277 -2.40 -19.02 6.50
C THR A 277 -1.18 -18.24 5.98
N ILE A 278 -1.28 -16.94 5.81
CA ILE A 278 -0.17 -16.10 5.32
C ILE A 278 1.05 -16.23 6.23
N SER A 279 2.26 -16.25 5.63
CA SER A 279 3.51 -16.23 6.38
C SER A 279 3.83 -14.82 6.90
N GLN A 280 4.62 -14.74 7.98
CA GLN A 280 5.10 -13.46 8.52
C GLN A 280 5.84 -12.63 7.46
N VAL A 281 6.67 -13.26 6.62
CA VAL A 281 7.41 -12.59 5.54
C VAL A 281 6.46 -12.03 4.48
N ALA A 282 5.41 -12.75 4.11
CA ALA A 282 4.43 -12.24 3.16
C ALA A 282 3.58 -11.09 3.74
N MET A 283 3.34 -11.08 5.06
CA MET A 283 2.63 -10.02 5.75
C MET A 283 3.46 -8.72 5.82
N VAL A 284 4.69 -8.82 6.31
CA VAL A 284 5.58 -7.66 6.57
C VAL A 284 6.35 -7.25 5.32
N GLY A 285 6.73 -8.21 4.52
CA GLY A 285 7.70 -8.06 3.44
C GLY A 285 9.05 -8.66 3.80
N GLY A 286 9.96 -8.67 2.86
CA GLY A 286 11.30 -9.23 3.02
C GLY A 286 11.67 -10.21 1.90
N GLY A 287 12.48 -11.20 2.23
CA GLY A 287 13.09 -12.11 1.27
C GLY A 287 14.57 -11.83 1.03
N ALA A 288 15.18 -12.54 0.08
CA ALA A 288 16.56 -12.29 -0.34
C ALA A 288 16.68 -10.89 -0.97
N ASN A 289 15.71 -10.54 -1.80
CA ASN A 289 15.49 -9.21 -2.36
C ASN A 289 14.21 -8.66 -1.72
N PRO A 290 14.31 -7.74 -0.73
CA PRO A 290 13.17 -7.32 0.03
C PRO A 290 12.08 -6.71 -0.84
N GLN A 291 10.89 -7.28 -0.72
CA GLN A 291 9.68 -6.77 -1.38
C GLN A 291 8.69 -6.29 -0.30
N PRO A 292 7.87 -5.28 -0.58
CA PRO A 292 6.82 -4.87 0.35
C PRO A 292 5.79 -6.00 0.55
N GLY A 293 5.37 -6.19 1.81
CA GLY A 293 4.35 -7.18 2.19
C GLY A 293 2.92 -6.61 2.12
N GLU A 294 1.94 -7.42 2.53
CA GLU A 294 0.52 -7.05 2.51
C GLU A 294 0.22 -5.79 3.33
N ILE A 295 0.95 -5.57 4.44
CA ILE A 295 0.82 -4.36 5.26
C ILE A 295 1.17 -3.10 4.45
N SER A 296 2.30 -3.10 3.74
CA SER A 296 2.70 -1.96 2.89
C SER A 296 1.82 -1.83 1.65
N LEU A 297 1.32 -2.95 1.09
CA LEU A 297 0.35 -2.93 -0.01
C LEU A 297 -1.02 -2.37 0.41
N ALA A 298 -1.33 -2.35 1.72
CA ALA A 298 -2.53 -1.73 2.27
C ALA A 298 -2.33 -0.23 2.59
N HIS A 299 -1.16 0.35 2.31
CA HIS A 299 -0.85 1.74 2.58
C HIS A 299 -1.90 2.70 2.01
N HIS A 300 -2.33 3.69 2.81
CA HIS A 300 -3.46 4.59 2.55
C HIS A 300 -4.80 3.90 2.28
N GLY A 301 -4.93 2.64 2.65
CA GLY A 301 -6.12 1.83 2.45
C GLY A 301 -6.51 1.01 3.67
N VAL A 302 -7.04 -0.17 3.42
CA VAL A 302 -7.59 -1.10 4.42
C VAL A 302 -6.84 -2.42 4.38
N LEU A 303 -6.37 -2.86 5.55
CA LEU A 303 -5.95 -4.24 5.77
C LEU A 303 -7.07 -4.98 6.50
N PHE A 304 -7.74 -5.88 5.80
CA PHE A 304 -8.84 -6.68 6.36
C PHE A 304 -8.33 -8.07 6.75
N LEU A 305 -8.45 -8.41 8.03
CA LEU A 305 -8.10 -9.71 8.58
C LEU A 305 -9.37 -10.45 9.00
N ASP A 306 -9.85 -11.35 8.15
CA ASP A 306 -10.99 -12.20 8.46
C ASP A 306 -10.55 -13.36 9.36
N GLU A 307 -11.42 -13.77 10.30
CA GLU A 307 -11.11 -14.82 11.27
C GLU A 307 -9.82 -14.55 12.07
N LEU A 308 -9.70 -13.36 12.64
CA LEU A 308 -8.49 -12.86 13.31
C LEU A 308 -7.83 -13.88 14.27
N PRO A 309 -8.55 -14.64 15.12
CA PRO A 309 -7.93 -15.63 16.02
C PRO A 309 -7.31 -16.84 15.30
N GLU A 310 -7.55 -17.05 14.00
CA GLU A 310 -6.98 -18.16 13.24
C GLU A 310 -5.62 -17.83 12.62
N PHE A 311 -5.22 -16.55 12.62
CA PHE A 311 -3.86 -16.16 12.22
C PHE A 311 -2.82 -16.66 13.23
N ASN A 312 -1.65 -17.05 12.73
CA ASN A 312 -0.51 -17.34 13.59
C ASN A 312 -0.18 -16.14 14.48
N ARG A 313 0.10 -16.40 15.76
CA ARG A 313 0.42 -15.36 16.75
C ARG A 313 1.59 -14.48 16.29
N SER A 314 2.64 -15.06 15.69
CA SER A 314 3.77 -14.31 15.16
C SER A 314 3.38 -13.33 14.06
N VAL A 315 2.36 -13.64 13.24
CA VAL A 315 1.83 -12.76 12.19
C VAL A 315 1.03 -11.62 12.80
N LEU A 316 0.29 -11.86 13.90
CA LEU A 316 -0.45 -10.80 14.59
C LEU A 316 0.47 -9.84 15.36
N GLU A 317 1.53 -10.36 15.99
CA GLU A 317 2.46 -9.53 16.77
C GLU A 317 3.24 -8.53 15.91
N VAL A 318 3.55 -8.86 14.64
CA VAL A 318 4.26 -7.92 13.74
C VAL A 318 3.41 -6.73 13.29
N LEU A 319 2.07 -6.79 13.46
CA LEU A 319 1.18 -5.65 13.18
C LEU A 319 1.32 -4.52 14.21
N ARG A 320 1.85 -4.81 15.42
CA ARG A 320 1.89 -3.85 16.51
C ARG A 320 2.70 -2.60 16.19
N GLN A 321 3.86 -2.78 15.58
CA GLN A 321 4.73 -1.67 15.20
C GLN A 321 4.08 -0.78 14.12
N PRO A 322 3.67 -1.30 12.94
CA PRO A 322 3.11 -0.43 11.89
C PRO A 322 1.79 0.23 12.25
N LEU A 323 1.02 -0.32 13.20
CA LEU A 323 -0.18 0.34 13.72
C LEU A 323 0.13 1.59 14.56
N GLU A 324 1.33 1.70 15.13
CA GLU A 324 1.80 2.90 15.86
C GLU A 324 2.65 3.79 14.98
N ASP A 325 3.72 3.22 14.39
CA ASP A 325 4.78 3.97 13.71
C ASP A 325 4.45 4.29 12.25
N ARG A 326 3.45 3.61 11.65
CA ARG A 326 3.00 3.76 10.24
C ARG A 326 4.06 3.47 9.20
N HIS A 327 5.09 2.77 9.58
CA HIS A 327 6.13 2.22 8.70
C HIS A 327 6.58 0.85 9.19
N ILE A 328 7.24 0.12 8.30
CA ILE A 328 7.87 -1.17 8.59
C ILE A 328 9.33 -1.06 8.24
N SER A 329 10.20 -1.35 9.21
CA SER A 329 11.64 -1.44 8.99
C SER A 329 12.06 -2.89 8.81
N ILE A 330 12.63 -3.21 7.65
CA ILE A 330 13.18 -4.53 7.35
C ILE A 330 14.69 -4.44 7.43
N SER A 331 15.25 -4.85 8.57
CA SER A 331 16.70 -4.87 8.79
C SER A 331 17.27 -6.25 8.48
N ARG A 332 18.33 -6.27 7.67
CA ARG A 332 19.15 -7.43 7.34
C ARG A 332 20.62 -7.06 7.47
N ALA A 333 21.50 -8.04 7.52
CA ALA A 333 22.94 -7.81 7.70
C ALA A 333 23.57 -6.85 6.67
N LYS A 334 22.96 -6.67 5.50
CA LYS A 334 23.49 -5.87 4.40
C LYS A 334 22.72 -4.58 4.10
N TYR A 335 21.48 -4.41 4.63
CA TYR A 335 20.64 -3.24 4.38
C TYR A 335 19.56 -3.09 5.44
N SER A 336 19.09 -1.87 5.64
CA SER A 336 17.86 -1.54 6.33
C SER A 336 16.97 -0.77 5.37
N LEU A 337 15.72 -1.21 5.19
CA LEU A 337 14.76 -0.61 4.29
C LEU A 337 13.47 -0.33 5.05
N ASP A 338 12.94 0.89 4.86
CA ASP A 338 11.69 1.31 5.44
C ASP A 338 10.61 1.34 4.36
N TYR A 339 9.48 0.71 4.68
CA TYR A 339 8.29 0.75 3.83
C TYR A 339 7.17 1.50 4.54
N PRO A 340 6.51 2.46 3.88
CA PRO A 340 5.31 3.09 4.42
C PRO A 340 4.21 2.06 4.71
N ALA A 341 3.52 2.24 5.83
CA ALA A 341 2.51 1.31 6.33
C ALA A 341 1.36 2.02 7.06
N SER A 342 0.92 3.18 6.55
CA SER A 342 -0.24 3.88 7.07
C SER A 342 -1.52 3.26 6.52
N PHE A 343 -2.13 2.36 7.25
CA PHE A 343 -3.34 1.64 6.87
C PHE A 343 -4.36 1.66 8.00
N MET A 344 -5.61 1.38 7.68
CA MET A 344 -6.69 1.13 8.61
C MET A 344 -6.82 -0.39 8.79
N LEU A 345 -6.66 -0.87 10.02
CA LEU A 345 -6.90 -2.27 10.34
C LEU A 345 -8.40 -2.50 10.54
N VAL A 346 -8.95 -3.39 9.75
CA VAL A 346 -10.30 -3.92 9.94
C VAL A 346 -10.18 -5.42 10.18
N ALA A 347 -10.72 -5.90 11.28
CA ALA A 347 -10.68 -7.30 11.62
C ALA A 347 -12.08 -7.88 11.77
N SER A 348 -12.22 -9.17 11.58
CA SER A 348 -13.44 -9.89 11.94
C SER A 348 -13.13 -11.14 12.74
N MET A 349 -14.04 -11.52 13.62
CA MET A 349 -13.95 -12.78 14.36
C MET A 349 -15.31 -13.33 14.74
N ASN A 350 -15.35 -14.60 15.06
CA ASN A 350 -16.50 -15.21 15.74
C ASN A 350 -16.39 -14.97 17.25
N PRO A 351 -17.50 -14.99 18.02
CA PRO A 351 -17.45 -14.79 19.46
C PRO A 351 -16.85 -15.96 20.23
N CYS A 352 -16.79 -17.15 19.62
CA CYS A 352 -16.20 -18.37 20.19
C CYS A 352 -15.90 -19.37 19.08
N PRO A 353 -15.25 -20.53 19.35
CA PRO A 353 -14.95 -21.53 18.33
C PRO A 353 -16.16 -22.07 17.57
N CYS A 354 -17.32 -22.27 18.23
CA CYS A 354 -18.54 -22.69 17.54
C CYS A 354 -19.29 -21.51 16.86
N GLY A 355 -18.95 -20.27 17.20
CA GLY A 355 -19.54 -19.05 16.62
C GLY A 355 -20.85 -18.56 17.22
N TYR A 356 -21.40 -19.23 18.26
CA TYR A 356 -22.75 -18.96 18.77
C TYR A 356 -22.77 -18.49 20.23
N TYR A 357 -21.67 -18.05 20.80
CA TYR A 357 -21.64 -17.47 22.13
C TYR A 357 -22.49 -16.18 22.14
N ASN A 358 -23.41 -16.05 23.12
CA ASN A 358 -24.39 -14.96 23.20
C ASN A 358 -25.34 -14.83 21.98
N HIS A 359 -25.50 -15.88 21.17
CA HIS A 359 -26.40 -15.83 20.02
C HIS A 359 -27.89 -15.89 20.48
N PRO A 360 -28.79 -15.02 19.96
CA PRO A 360 -30.16 -14.92 20.46
C PRO A 360 -31.01 -16.18 20.28
N THR A 361 -30.72 -17.02 19.28
CA THR A 361 -31.56 -18.18 18.91
C THR A 361 -30.81 -19.50 18.88
N LYS A 362 -29.46 -19.52 18.87
CA LYS A 362 -28.66 -20.75 18.80
C LYS A 362 -27.86 -20.92 20.09
N ALA A 363 -27.92 -22.10 20.70
CA ALA A 363 -27.12 -22.40 21.88
C ALA A 363 -25.64 -22.57 21.56
N CYS A 364 -24.78 -21.97 22.38
CA CYS A 364 -23.35 -22.17 22.33
C CYS A 364 -22.99 -23.53 22.97
N VAL A 365 -22.15 -24.32 22.29
CA VAL A 365 -21.67 -25.61 22.77
C VAL A 365 -20.26 -25.55 23.41
N CYS A 366 -19.64 -24.36 23.43
CA CYS A 366 -18.33 -24.16 24.01
C CYS A 366 -18.41 -23.99 25.53
N ASN A 367 -17.50 -24.60 26.26
CA ASN A 367 -17.37 -24.28 27.68
C ASN A 367 -16.59 -22.96 27.89
N PRO A 368 -16.74 -22.30 29.05
CA PRO A 368 -16.08 -21.00 29.30
C PRO A 368 -14.58 -21.01 29.06
N GLY A 369 -13.88 -22.08 29.44
CA GLY A 369 -12.42 -22.21 29.21
C GLY A 369 -12.02 -22.34 27.72
N GLN A 370 -12.91 -22.82 26.85
CA GLN A 370 -12.70 -22.83 25.40
C GLN A 370 -12.89 -21.44 24.82
N VAL A 371 -13.92 -20.71 25.25
CA VAL A 371 -14.15 -19.31 24.83
C VAL A 371 -12.95 -18.46 25.21
N GLN A 372 -12.52 -18.51 26.47
CA GLN A 372 -11.37 -17.74 26.96
C GLN A 372 -10.07 -18.06 26.20
N ARG A 373 -9.78 -19.34 25.96
CA ARG A 373 -8.59 -19.74 25.16
C ARG A 373 -8.65 -19.23 23.73
N TYR A 374 -9.83 -19.17 23.13
CA TYR A 374 -10.03 -18.65 21.79
C TYR A 374 -9.77 -17.14 21.74
N LEU A 375 -10.30 -16.38 22.68
CA LEU A 375 -10.08 -14.94 22.80
C LEU A 375 -8.63 -14.60 23.09
N ASN A 376 -7.95 -15.37 23.95
CA ASN A 376 -6.54 -15.18 24.31
C ASN A 376 -5.55 -15.45 23.17
N ARG A 377 -6.02 -15.94 22.00
CA ARG A 377 -5.18 -15.98 20.78
C ARG A 377 -4.80 -14.59 20.30
N ILE A 378 -5.65 -13.59 20.55
CA ILE A 378 -5.39 -12.19 20.26
C ILE A 378 -4.76 -11.59 21.52
N SER A 379 -3.56 -11.00 21.35
CA SER A 379 -2.88 -10.39 22.51
C SER A 379 -3.57 -9.09 22.94
N GLY A 380 -3.60 -8.83 24.26
CA GLY A 380 -4.12 -7.57 24.82
C GLY A 380 -3.52 -6.34 24.14
N PRO A 381 -2.17 -6.27 23.96
CA PRO A 381 -1.54 -5.15 23.26
C PRO A 381 -2.02 -4.93 21.81
N LEU A 382 -2.47 -5.95 21.09
CA LEU A 382 -3.07 -5.78 19.76
C LEU A 382 -4.52 -5.25 19.88
N LEU A 383 -5.31 -5.79 20.80
CA LEU A 383 -6.66 -5.30 21.08
C LEU A 383 -6.67 -3.83 21.54
N ASP A 384 -5.68 -3.44 22.33
CA ASP A 384 -5.49 -2.05 22.75
C ASP A 384 -5.30 -1.08 21.57
N ARG A 385 -4.90 -1.55 20.38
CA ARG A 385 -4.72 -0.74 19.17
C ARG A 385 -5.95 -0.69 18.27
N ILE A 386 -7.00 -1.41 18.65
CA ILE A 386 -8.29 -1.39 17.96
C ILE A 386 -9.20 -0.39 18.70
N ASP A 387 -9.63 0.65 17.98
CA ASP A 387 -10.39 1.76 18.58
C ASP A 387 -11.87 1.41 18.74
N ILE A 388 -12.44 0.72 17.74
CA ILE A 388 -13.87 0.40 17.63
C ILE A 388 -14.06 -1.11 17.63
N GLN A 389 -14.90 -1.57 18.55
CA GLN A 389 -15.29 -2.98 18.69
C GLN A 389 -16.81 -3.05 18.56
N ILE A 390 -17.30 -3.75 17.53
CA ILE A 390 -18.74 -3.84 17.27
C ILE A 390 -19.22 -5.27 17.14
N GLU A 391 -20.34 -5.56 17.80
CA GLU A 391 -21.03 -6.84 17.66
C GLU A 391 -22.02 -6.80 16.49
N ILE A 392 -21.96 -7.80 15.61
CA ILE A 392 -22.87 -7.95 14.47
C ILE A 392 -23.88 -9.04 14.79
N VAL A 393 -25.12 -8.63 14.98
CA VAL A 393 -26.24 -9.53 15.21
C VAL A 393 -26.87 -9.92 13.87
N PRO A 394 -27.30 -11.19 13.67
CA PRO A 394 -28.02 -11.58 12.46
C PRO A 394 -29.26 -10.72 12.20
N VAL A 395 -29.45 -10.31 10.95
CA VAL A 395 -30.61 -9.50 10.55
C VAL A 395 -31.86 -10.39 10.53
N PRO A 396 -32.98 -9.97 11.16
CA PRO A 396 -34.24 -10.68 11.06
C PRO A 396 -34.75 -10.75 9.60
N PHE A 397 -35.47 -11.85 9.27
CA PHE A 397 -35.95 -12.08 7.92
C PHE A 397 -36.83 -10.94 7.39
N GLU A 398 -37.66 -10.36 8.27
CA GLU A 398 -38.56 -9.25 7.98
C GLU A 398 -37.78 -8.05 7.40
N LYS A 399 -36.64 -7.70 8.02
CA LYS A 399 -35.78 -6.60 7.54
C LYS A 399 -35.08 -6.93 6.23
N ILE A 400 -34.73 -8.22 5.99
CA ILE A 400 -34.11 -8.64 4.74
C ILE A 400 -35.10 -8.54 3.58
N SER A 401 -36.39 -8.84 3.84
CA SER A 401 -37.46 -8.83 2.84
C SER A 401 -38.06 -7.44 2.54
N GLU A 402 -37.71 -6.40 3.31
CA GLU A 402 -38.14 -5.03 3.06
C GLU A 402 -37.69 -4.54 1.68
N LYS A 403 -38.63 -3.90 0.94
CA LYS A 403 -38.35 -3.33 -0.39
C LYS A 403 -37.63 -1.98 -0.34
N GLN A 404 -37.53 -1.38 0.85
CA GLN A 404 -36.89 -0.08 1.01
C GLN A 404 -35.38 -0.21 0.76
N GLN A 405 -34.84 0.67 -0.08
CA GLN A 405 -33.39 0.75 -0.28
C GLN A 405 -32.71 1.31 0.98
N ALA A 406 -31.62 0.69 1.36
CA ALA A 406 -30.77 1.21 2.44
C ALA A 406 -29.98 2.45 1.96
N GLU A 407 -29.36 3.16 2.89
CA GLU A 407 -28.53 4.32 2.60
C GLU A 407 -27.34 3.95 1.70
N SER A 408 -27.06 4.78 0.67
CA SER A 408 -25.99 4.54 -0.30
C SER A 408 -24.59 4.85 0.29
N SER A 409 -23.57 4.18 -0.22
CA SER A 409 -22.18 4.48 0.10
C SER A 409 -21.81 5.93 -0.23
N ALA A 410 -22.38 6.51 -1.28
CA ALA A 410 -22.13 7.90 -1.66
C ALA A 410 -22.60 8.89 -0.58
N SER A 411 -23.80 8.71 -0.02
CA SER A 411 -24.33 9.57 1.05
C SER A 411 -23.46 9.49 2.32
N ILE A 412 -23.08 8.28 2.73
CA ILE A 412 -22.18 8.09 3.87
C ILE A 412 -20.81 8.75 3.61
N ARG A 413 -20.26 8.58 2.41
CA ARG A 413 -18.98 9.15 2.01
C ARG A 413 -18.97 10.67 2.06
N GLU A 414 -20.04 11.33 1.68
CA GLU A 414 -20.15 12.79 1.79
C GLU A 414 -19.99 13.28 3.23
N ARG A 415 -20.66 12.65 4.21
CA ARG A 415 -20.48 12.98 5.63
C ARG A 415 -19.06 12.72 6.11
N VAL A 416 -18.47 11.59 5.70
CA VAL A 416 -17.07 11.24 6.01
C VAL A 416 -16.11 12.28 5.45
N ILE A 417 -16.31 12.74 4.21
CA ILE A 417 -15.48 13.79 3.59
C ILE A 417 -15.62 15.12 4.35
N CYS A 418 -16.84 15.49 4.76
CA CYS A 418 -17.06 16.70 5.55
C CYS A 418 -16.31 16.66 6.89
N ALA A 419 -16.42 15.56 7.63
CA ALA A 419 -15.69 15.37 8.88
C ALA A 419 -14.15 15.39 8.66
N ARG A 420 -13.66 14.78 7.56
CA ARG A 420 -12.22 14.80 7.21
C ARG A 420 -11.70 16.20 6.91
N LYS A 421 -12.47 17.03 6.20
CA LYS A 421 -12.11 18.42 5.94
C LYS A 421 -11.98 19.25 7.23
N MET A 422 -12.79 18.96 8.26
CA MET A 422 -12.62 19.59 9.58
C MET A 422 -11.30 19.17 10.23
N GLN A 423 -10.95 17.89 10.13
CA GLN A 423 -9.69 17.35 10.66
C GLN A 423 -8.47 17.92 9.91
N GLU A 424 -8.51 18.02 8.59
CA GLU A 424 -7.47 18.64 7.77
C GLU A 424 -7.20 20.11 8.22
N LYS A 425 -8.25 20.89 8.44
CA LYS A 425 -8.13 22.27 8.96
C LYS A 425 -7.54 22.27 10.37
N ARG A 426 -7.99 21.37 11.25
CA ARG A 426 -7.51 21.23 12.63
C ARG A 426 -6.03 20.91 12.70
N PHE A 427 -5.56 20.01 11.84
CA PHE A 427 -4.20 19.51 11.84
C PHE A 427 -3.26 20.20 10.85
N ALA A 428 -3.70 21.28 10.20
CA ALA A 428 -2.88 22.02 9.21
C ALA A 428 -1.49 22.43 9.73
N ASN A 429 -1.36 22.70 11.03
CA ASN A 429 -0.10 23.06 11.68
C ASN A 429 0.57 21.88 12.43
N HIS A 430 0.11 20.66 12.23
CA HIS A 430 0.63 19.45 12.89
C HIS A 430 1.09 18.43 11.85
N PRO A 431 2.35 18.55 11.35
CA PRO A 431 2.88 17.64 10.34
C PRO A 431 2.80 16.18 10.79
N GLY A 432 2.38 15.29 9.88
CA GLY A 432 2.26 13.86 10.15
C GLY A 432 0.93 13.42 10.78
N VAL A 433 0.03 14.35 11.13
CA VAL A 433 -1.31 14.04 11.64
C VAL A 433 -2.36 14.42 10.61
N TYR A 434 -3.08 13.44 10.08
CA TYR A 434 -4.07 13.62 9.00
C TYR A 434 -5.50 13.27 9.43
N CYS A 435 -5.67 12.62 10.58
CA CYS A 435 -6.98 12.20 11.09
C CYS A 435 -6.96 12.02 12.61
N ASN A 436 -8.15 11.96 13.22
CA ASN A 436 -8.29 11.89 14.67
C ASN A 436 -7.64 10.65 15.30
N ALA A 437 -7.63 9.49 14.62
CA ALA A 437 -6.95 8.30 15.13
C ALA A 437 -5.44 8.52 15.35
N GLN A 438 -4.86 9.52 14.69
CA GLN A 438 -3.43 9.83 14.74
C GLN A 438 -3.07 10.84 15.84
N MET A 439 -4.04 11.43 16.53
CA MET A 439 -3.75 12.36 17.61
C MET A 439 -2.92 11.70 18.71
N GLU A 440 -1.87 12.38 19.14
CA GLU A 440 -1.11 12.06 20.36
C GLU A 440 -1.79 12.68 21.59
N SER A 441 -1.40 12.25 22.80
CA SER A 441 -2.03 12.71 24.04
C SER A 441 -2.09 14.25 24.17
N ARG A 442 -1.07 14.97 23.70
CA ARG A 442 -1.08 16.44 23.70
C ARG A 442 -2.21 17.02 22.84
N LEU A 443 -2.46 16.44 21.67
CA LEU A 443 -3.52 16.89 20.76
C LEU A 443 -4.92 16.48 21.26
N LEU A 444 -5.01 15.36 22.01
CA LEU A 444 -6.26 14.96 22.67
C LEU A 444 -6.71 16.01 23.69
N HIS A 445 -5.81 16.48 24.54
CA HIS A 445 -6.14 17.56 25.49
C HIS A 445 -6.54 18.85 24.81
N LEU A 446 -6.00 19.14 23.63
CA LEU A 446 -6.31 20.38 22.91
C LEU A 446 -7.64 20.32 22.15
N TYR A 447 -7.98 19.16 21.55
CA TYR A 447 -9.08 19.07 20.60
C TYR A 447 -10.21 18.09 20.97
N ALA A 448 -10.02 17.26 21.97
CA ALA A 448 -10.97 16.22 22.37
C ALA A 448 -11.34 16.27 23.87
N GLU A 449 -11.05 17.39 24.55
CA GLU A 449 -11.43 17.57 25.94
C GLU A 449 -12.95 17.64 26.06
N PRO A 450 -13.58 16.76 26.89
CA PRO A 450 -15.01 16.72 27.07
C PRO A 450 -15.53 17.86 27.98
N ASP A 451 -16.83 18.12 27.91
CA ASP A 451 -17.51 18.92 28.90
C ASP A 451 -17.54 18.23 30.29
N GLU A 452 -17.96 18.93 31.34
CA GLU A 452 -17.99 18.43 32.71
C GLU A 452 -18.87 17.17 32.85
N GLN A 453 -20.00 17.13 32.13
CA GLN A 453 -20.91 15.97 32.13
C GLN A 453 -20.23 14.77 31.44
N GLY A 454 -19.53 15.00 30.34
CA GLY A 454 -18.76 13.98 29.62
C GLY A 454 -17.62 13.42 30.46
N LEU A 455 -16.88 14.26 31.18
CA LEU A 455 -15.84 13.82 32.11
C LEU A 455 -16.41 12.91 33.23
N ASN A 456 -17.55 13.23 33.78
CA ASN A 456 -18.21 12.40 34.80
C ASN A 456 -18.70 11.06 34.22
N LEU A 457 -19.25 11.08 33.01
CA LEU A 457 -19.64 9.85 32.30
C LEU A 457 -18.40 8.95 32.04
N LEU A 458 -17.33 9.54 31.55
CA LEU A 458 -16.08 8.82 31.23
C LEU A 458 -15.43 8.23 32.48
N ARG A 459 -15.40 8.99 33.61
CA ARG A 459 -14.92 8.50 34.92
C ARG A 459 -15.69 7.28 35.38
N ASN A 460 -17.04 7.36 35.29
CA ASN A 460 -17.90 6.25 35.66
C ASN A 460 -17.69 5.02 34.78
N ALA A 461 -17.51 5.21 33.45
CA ALA A 461 -17.24 4.13 32.53
C ALA A 461 -15.86 3.48 32.81
N MET A 462 -14.81 4.28 33.05
CA MET A 462 -13.48 3.79 33.39
C MET A 462 -13.49 2.89 34.63
N THR A 463 -14.26 3.31 35.69
CA THR A 463 -14.35 2.54 36.93
C THR A 463 -15.19 1.27 36.75
N ARG A 464 -16.36 1.38 36.08
CA ARG A 464 -17.30 0.24 35.94
C ARG A 464 -16.83 -0.84 34.97
N LEU A 465 -16.11 -0.45 33.94
CA LEU A 465 -15.61 -1.33 32.85
C LEU A 465 -14.15 -1.68 33.04
N ASN A 466 -13.50 -1.24 34.10
CA ASN A 466 -12.07 -1.45 34.40
C ASN A 466 -11.17 -1.11 33.21
N LEU A 467 -11.41 0.05 32.56
CA LEU A 467 -10.73 0.45 31.34
C LEU A 467 -9.32 0.98 31.62
N SER A 468 -8.37 0.67 30.73
CA SER A 468 -7.00 1.16 30.81
C SER A 468 -6.88 2.64 30.40
N ALA A 469 -5.76 3.30 30.76
CA ALA A 469 -5.44 4.65 30.28
C ALA A 469 -5.40 4.73 28.73
N ARG A 470 -4.98 3.66 28.05
CA ARG A 470 -5.02 3.60 26.58
C ARG A 470 -6.46 3.58 26.05
N ALA A 471 -7.38 2.88 26.72
CA ALA A 471 -8.79 2.90 26.37
C ALA A 471 -9.39 4.30 26.52
N TYR A 472 -8.97 5.08 27.53
CA TYR A 472 -9.35 6.49 27.70
C TYR A 472 -8.99 7.31 26.45
N ASP A 473 -7.71 7.26 25.99
CA ASP A 473 -7.26 8.00 24.81
C ASP A 473 -8.05 7.57 23.55
N ARG A 474 -8.34 6.27 23.40
CA ARG A 474 -9.11 5.74 22.25
C ARG A 474 -10.55 6.25 22.25
N ILE A 475 -11.21 6.24 23.42
CA ILE A 475 -12.57 6.77 23.54
C ILE A 475 -12.61 8.25 23.15
N LEU A 476 -11.65 9.06 23.58
CA LEU A 476 -11.59 10.47 23.22
C LEU A 476 -11.37 10.69 21.71
N LYS A 477 -10.49 9.91 21.07
CA LYS A 477 -10.30 9.97 19.61
C LYS A 477 -11.58 9.66 18.84
N VAL A 478 -12.29 8.61 19.25
CA VAL A 478 -13.55 8.21 18.64
C VAL A 478 -14.64 9.25 18.90
N ALA A 479 -14.77 9.74 20.14
CA ALA A 479 -15.74 10.79 20.50
C ALA A 479 -15.51 12.09 19.71
N ARG A 480 -14.24 12.50 19.51
CA ARG A 480 -13.93 13.65 18.64
C ARG A 480 -14.37 13.42 17.20
N THR A 481 -14.24 12.19 16.70
CA THR A 481 -14.67 11.85 15.34
C THR A 481 -16.20 11.89 15.21
N ILE A 482 -16.91 11.38 16.22
CA ILE A 482 -18.39 11.45 16.26
C ILE A 482 -18.85 12.92 16.28
N ALA A 483 -18.19 13.76 17.10
CA ALA A 483 -18.49 15.19 17.15
C ALA A 483 -18.18 15.88 15.80
N ASP A 484 -17.14 15.48 15.06
CA ASP A 484 -16.86 16.00 13.71
C ASP A 484 -17.95 15.61 12.71
N LEU A 485 -18.47 14.38 12.78
CA LEU A 485 -19.59 13.91 11.96
C LEU A 485 -20.88 14.68 12.25
N ASP A 486 -21.08 15.10 13.52
CA ASP A 486 -22.22 15.89 13.96
C ASP A 486 -21.97 17.42 13.82
N HIS A 487 -20.85 17.81 13.18
CA HIS A 487 -20.42 19.22 12.99
C HIS A 487 -20.31 20.00 14.31
N SER A 488 -20.04 19.34 15.42
CA SER A 488 -19.89 19.93 16.74
C SER A 488 -18.44 20.35 17.00
N GLU A 489 -18.25 21.58 17.50
CA GLU A 489 -16.92 22.06 17.91
C GLU A 489 -16.45 21.40 19.20
N GLN A 490 -17.36 21.04 20.09
CA GLN A 490 -17.07 20.44 21.40
C GLN A 490 -17.47 18.95 21.45
N VAL A 491 -16.72 18.20 22.23
CA VAL A 491 -17.04 16.80 22.53
C VAL A 491 -18.01 16.77 23.72
N THR A 492 -19.27 16.38 23.48
CA THR A 492 -20.32 16.33 24.51
C THR A 492 -20.51 14.92 25.09
N SER A 493 -21.28 14.80 26.15
CA SER A 493 -21.63 13.52 26.78
C SER A 493 -22.30 12.52 25.81
N ILE A 494 -23.02 12.99 24.79
CA ILE A 494 -23.64 12.14 23.76
C ILE A 494 -22.61 11.46 22.92
N HIS A 495 -21.61 12.22 22.43
CA HIS A 495 -20.51 11.69 21.62
C HIS A 495 -19.68 10.66 22.39
N LEU A 496 -19.46 10.92 23.70
CA LEU A 496 -18.77 9.99 24.58
C LEU A 496 -19.56 8.71 24.85
N ALA A 497 -20.88 8.82 25.05
CA ALA A 497 -21.75 7.65 25.26
C ALA A 497 -21.66 6.70 24.03
N GLU A 498 -21.75 7.24 22.82
CA GLU A 498 -21.57 6.45 21.59
C GLU A 498 -20.16 5.84 21.54
N ALA A 499 -19.10 6.60 21.79
CA ALA A 499 -17.71 6.12 21.76
C ALA A 499 -17.43 5.01 22.80
N ILE A 500 -17.99 5.13 24.02
CA ILE A 500 -17.88 4.11 25.08
C ILE A 500 -18.58 2.82 24.64
N SER A 501 -19.72 2.91 23.93
CA SER A 501 -20.43 1.73 23.44
C SER A 501 -19.62 0.85 22.49
N TYR A 502 -18.59 1.42 21.85
CA TYR A 502 -17.67 0.71 20.97
C TYR A 502 -16.51 -0.01 21.68
N ARG A 503 -16.53 -0.14 23.02
CA ARG A 503 -15.51 -0.84 23.82
C ARG A 503 -16.04 -2.11 24.49
N ASN A 504 -16.80 -2.92 23.76
CA ASN A 504 -17.49 -4.09 24.30
C ASN A 504 -16.57 -5.23 24.75
N LEU A 505 -15.42 -5.45 24.11
CA LEU A 505 -14.45 -6.51 24.46
C LEU A 505 -13.64 -6.20 25.72
N ASP A 506 -13.61 -4.95 26.15
CA ASP A 506 -12.87 -4.54 27.37
C ASP A 506 -13.63 -4.91 28.66
N ARG A 507 -14.86 -5.42 28.55
CA ARG A 507 -15.64 -5.85 29.70
C ARG A 507 -15.13 -7.19 30.21
N GLU A 508 -14.81 -7.29 31.49
CA GLU A 508 -14.39 -8.54 32.15
C GLU A 508 -15.46 -9.66 31.99
N SER A 509 -16.73 -9.29 31.87
CA SER A 509 -17.87 -10.20 31.71
C SER A 509 -18.13 -10.66 30.29
N TRP A 510 -17.30 -10.26 29.29
CA TRP A 510 -17.60 -10.63 27.89
C TRP A 510 -17.35 -12.12 27.61
N ALA A 511 -16.49 -12.77 28.39
CA ALA A 511 -16.13 -14.19 28.25
C ALA A 511 -16.50 -15.08 29.44
N GLY A 512 -17.19 -14.55 30.46
CA GLY A 512 -17.56 -15.36 31.63
C GLY A 512 -18.56 -14.71 32.53
#